data_15b9c17398db98f5f3958521f84818a9
#
_entry.id   15b9c17398db98f5f3958521f84818a9
#
_cell.length_a   1.000
_cell.length_b   1.000
_cell.length_c   1.000
_cell.angle_alpha   90.00
_cell.angle_beta   90.00
_cell.angle_gamma   90.00
#
_symmetry.space_group_name_H-M   'P 1'
#
loop_
_entity.id
_entity.type
_entity.pdbx_description
1 polymer ?
#
loop_
_entity_poly.entity_id
_entity_poly.type
_entity_poly.pdbx_seq_one_letter_code
_entity_poly.pdbx_strand_id
1 'polypeptide(L)'
;MLGDKQKAFRQSYRSRIAGWYNGMLHVAVIYIIGITALWIYIQHIDNVLWWEWLTLPIVGIACNLFEWYLHRQVMHRPLKWKGFRAIYDRHTLNHHQFFTDQEMRFRDQADWRVTFFPPYALVIFILISLPGVAVLNFLITSNVAWLFICTTTSTYLIYEFMHFCCHVDENWFVRYFPF
;
A
#
# COMPACT_ATOMS: atom_id res chain seq x y z
N MET A 1 14.83 -20.70 15.61
CA MET A 1 13.48 -21.08 16.12
C MET A 1 12.69 -19.81 16.38
N LEU A 2 11.38 -19.81 16.05
CA LEU A 2 10.48 -18.70 16.43
C LEU A 2 10.49 -18.53 17.95
N GLY A 3 10.65 -17.31 18.44
CA GLY A 3 10.49 -17.01 19.86
C GLY A 3 9.07 -17.35 20.32
N ASP A 4 8.93 -17.88 21.53
CA ASP A 4 7.63 -18.33 22.04
C ASP A 4 6.59 -17.21 22.07
N LYS A 5 7.02 -15.96 22.28
CA LYS A 5 6.16 -14.76 22.23
C LYS A 5 5.60 -14.52 20.83
N GLN A 6 6.42 -14.62 19.78
CA GLN A 6 5.97 -14.42 18.40
C GLN A 6 5.03 -15.55 17.96
N LYS A 7 5.31 -16.80 18.33
CA LYS A 7 4.40 -17.93 18.06
C LYS A 7 3.02 -17.72 18.67
N ALA A 8 3.00 -17.38 19.97
CA ALA A 8 1.76 -17.12 20.69
C ALA A 8 0.98 -15.95 20.06
N PHE A 9 1.67 -14.86 19.67
CA PHE A 9 1.06 -13.74 19.00
C PHE A 9 0.45 -14.12 17.64
N ARG A 10 1.20 -14.83 16.78
CA ARG A 10 0.72 -15.31 15.47
C ARG A 10 -0.51 -16.22 15.63
N GLN A 11 -0.49 -17.12 16.58
CA GLN A 11 -1.62 -18.00 16.86
C GLN A 11 -2.86 -17.21 17.32
N SER A 12 -2.67 -16.28 18.26
CA SER A 12 -3.73 -15.38 18.72
C SER A 12 -4.26 -14.47 17.61
N TYR A 13 -3.41 -13.98 16.71
CA TYR A 13 -3.83 -13.17 15.57
C TYR A 13 -4.67 -14.00 14.60
N ARG A 14 -4.20 -15.19 14.22
CA ARG A 14 -4.91 -16.09 13.30
C ARG A 14 -6.27 -16.54 13.84
N SER A 15 -6.39 -16.81 15.14
CA SER A 15 -7.68 -17.20 15.75
C SER A 15 -8.74 -16.11 15.68
N ARG A 16 -8.36 -14.84 15.46
CA ARG A 16 -9.26 -13.69 15.28
C ARG A 16 -9.63 -13.43 13.83
N ILE A 17 -9.01 -14.13 12.88
CA ILE A 17 -9.35 -14.00 11.46
C ILE A 17 -10.66 -14.74 11.21
N ALA A 18 -11.60 -14.08 10.54
CA ALA A 18 -12.88 -14.70 10.19
C ALA A 18 -12.64 -15.93 9.31
N GLY A 19 -13.36 -17.02 9.57
CA GLY A 19 -13.19 -18.30 8.86
C GLY A 19 -13.46 -18.24 7.35
N TRP A 20 -14.18 -17.20 6.89
CA TRP A 20 -14.43 -16.96 5.46
C TRP A 20 -13.33 -16.12 4.78
N TYR A 21 -12.32 -15.63 5.53
CA TYR A 21 -11.25 -14.81 4.94
C TYR A 21 -10.41 -15.65 3.95
N ASN A 22 -10.21 -15.08 2.78
CA ASN A 22 -9.36 -15.65 1.74
C ASN A 22 -8.33 -14.61 1.29
N GLY A 23 -7.04 -14.91 1.49
CA GLY A 23 -5.93 -13.99 1.17
C GLY A 23 -5.84 -13.70 -0.34
N MET A 24 -6.04 -14.71 -1.19
CA MET A 24 -6.03 -14.53 -2.65
C MET A 24 -7.15 -13.60 -3.11
N LEU A 25 -8.36 -13.79 -2.60
CA LEU A 25 -9.49 -12.91 -2.91
C LEU A 25 -9.24 -11.48 -2.42
N HIS A 26 -8.67 -11.33 -1.22
CA HIS A 26 -8.32 -10.02 -0.67
C HIS A 26 -7.37 -9.26 -1.61
N VAL A 27 -6.28 -9.89 -2.02
CA VAL A 27 -5.29 -9.30 -2.94
C VAL A 27 -5.91 -9.07 -4.32
N ALA A 28 -6.64 -10.05 -4.86
CA ALA A 28 -7.30 -9.90 -6.16
C ALA A 28 -8.22 -8.68 -6.20
N VAL A 29 -9.01 -8.43 -5.15
CA VAL A 29 -9.90 -7.25 -5.07
C VAL A 29 -9.10 -5.95 -5.09
N ILE A 30 -7.99 -5.83 -4.34
CA ILE A 30 -7.13 -4.64 -4.37
C ILE A 30 -6.63 -4.37 -5.79
N TYR A 31 -6.07 -5.40 -6.46
CA TYR A 31 -5.50 -5.22 -7.80
C TYR A 31 -6.59 -5.02 -8.88
N ILE A 32 -7.74 -5.66 -8.78
CA ILE A 32 -8.86 -5.41 -9.70
C ILE A 32 -9.31 -3.94 -9.58
N ILE A 33 -9.53 -3.43 -8.36
CA ILE A 33 -9.90 -2.02 -8.15
C ILE A 33 -8.83 -1.09 -8.73
N GLY A 34 -7.55 -1.32 -8.40
CA GLY A 34 -6.47 -0.47 -8.84
C GLY A 34 -6.25 -0.48 -10.35
N ILE A 35 -6.22 -1.67 -10.96
CA ILE A 35 -6.04 -1.82 -12.42
C ILE A 35 -7.23 -1.22 -13.18
N THR A 36 -8.46 -1.43 -12.69
CA THR A 36 -9.65 -0.81 -13.29
C THR A 36 -9.57 0.71 -13.22
N ALA A 37 -9.16 1.26 -12.07
CA ALA A 37 -8.98 2.70 -11.91
C ALA A 37 -7.90 3.24 -12.89
N LEU A 38 -6.74 2.59 -12.96
CA LEU A 38 -5.67 2.96 -13.89
C LEU A 38 -6.14 2.89 -15.34
N TRP A 39 -6.88 1.85 -15.72
CA TRP A 39 -7.43 1.73 -17.06
C TRP A 39 -8.36 2.92 -17.38
N ILE A 40 -9.26 3.31 -16.46
CA ILE A 40 -10.13 4.47 -16.62
C ILE A 40 -9.30 5.75 -16.79
N TYR A 41 -8.29 5.98 -15.94
CA TYR A 41 -7.48 7.21 -15.99
C TYR A 41 -6.71 7.35 -17.29
N ILE A 42 -6.14 6.27 -17.81
CA ILE A 42 -5.39 6.27 -19.06
C ILE A 42 -6.26 6.66 -20.25
N GLN A 43 -7.57 6.35 -20.25
CA GLN A 43 -8.48 6.75 -21.33
C GLN A 43 -8.67 8.29 -21.41
N HIS A 44 -8.30 9.03 -20.38
CA HIS A 44 -8.43 10.49 -20.35
C HIS A 44 -7.11 11.23 -20.64
N ILE A 45 -6.05 10.50 -20.91
CA ILE A 45 -4.73 11.05 -21.25
C ILE A 45 -4.62 11.11 -22.78
N ASP A 46 -4.46 12.30 -23.33
CA ASP A 46 -4.38 12.50 -24.79
C ASP A 46 -3.36 13.60 -25.12
N ASN A 47 -2.63 13.41 -26.23
CA ASN A 47 -1.68 14.39 -26.79
C ASN A 47 -0.70 14.98 -25.76
N VAL A 48 -0.12 14.12 -24.93
CA VAL A 48 0.75 14.51 -23.80
C VAL A 48 1.99 15.24 -24.30
N LEU A 49 2.20 16.45 -23.81
CA LEU A 49 3.41 17.21 -24.05
C LEU A 49 4.61 16.60 -23.31
N TRP A 50 5.81 16.74 -23.88
CA TRP A 50 7.01 16.10 -23.32
C TRP A 50 7.27 16.44 -21.85
N TRP A 51 7.00 17.67 -21.41
CA TRP A 51 7.19 18.09 -20.03
C TRP A 51 6.13 17.55 -19.06
N GLU A 52 4.93 17.22 -19.54
CA GLU A 52 3.87 16.63 -18.71
C GLU A 52 4.28 15.24 -18.19
N TRP A 53 5.12 14.51 -18.94
CA TRP A 53 5.69 13.24 -18.49
C TRP A 53 6.57 13.37 -17.24
N LEU A 54 7.11 14.57 -16.94
CA LEU A 54 7.84 14.83 -15.70
C LEU A 54 6.95 14.64 -14.46
N THR A 55 5.64 14.65 -14.61
CA THR A 55 4.69 14.32 -13.54
C THR A 55 4.99 12.95 -12.93
N LEU A 56 5.35 11.95 -13.74
CA LEU A 56 5.62 10.60 -13.23
C LEU A 56 6.78 10.56 -12.22
N PRO A 57 8.00 11.00 -12.53
CA PRO A 57 9.09 10.97 -11.56
C PRO A 57 8.88 11.95 -10.41
N ILE A 58 8.33 13.14 -10.63
CA ILE A 58 8.07 14.12 -9.57
C ILE A 58 7.07 13.57 -8.55
N VAL A 59 5.93 13.06 -9.02
CA VAL A 59 4.90 12.49 -8.16
C VAL A 59 5.36 11.19 -7.52
N GLY A 60 6.11 10.35 -8.25
CA GLY A 60 6.70 9.12 -7.70
C GLY A 60 7.63 9.42 -6.51
N ILE A 61 8.52 10.40 -6.63
CA ILE A 61 9.39 10.84 -5.53
C ILE A 61 8.54 11.41 -4.38
N ALA A 62 7.56 12.25 -4.69
CA ALA A 62 6.68 12.84 -3.67
C ALA A 62 5.89 11.76 -2.91
N CYS A 63 5.37 10.73 -3.59
CA CYS A 63 4.70 9.59 -2.98
C CYS A 63 5.63 8.80 -2.07
N ASN A 64 6.87 8.55 -2.49
CA ASN A 64 7.86 7.85 -1.68
C ASN A 64 8.21 8.64 -0.40
N LEU A 65 8.44 9.96 -0.52
CA LEU A 65 8.68 10.83 0.63
C LEU A 65 7.46 10.89 1.56
N PHE A 66 6.25 10.91 1.01
CA PHE A 66 5.02 10.93 1.77
C PHE A 66 4.79 9.59 2.49
N GLU A 67 5.06 8.46 1.83
CA GLU A 67 5.03 7.14 2.45
C GLU A 67 6.02 7.07 3.61
N TRP A 68 7.28 7.48 3.42
CA TRP A 68 8.28 7.53 4.48
C TRP A 68 7.81 8.39 5.66
N TYR A 69 7.21 9.56 5.38
CA TYR A 69 6.68 10.44 6.42
C TYR A 69 5.52 9.77 7.19
N LEU A 70 4.54 9.19 6.50
CA LEU A 70 3.42 8.48 7.11
C LEU A 70 3.90 7.29 7.93
N HIS A 71 4.83 6.50 7.38
CA HIS A 71 5.43 5.37 8.08
C HIS A 71 6.02 5.82 9.42
N ARG A 72 6.88 6.83 9.38
CA ARG A 72 7.58 7.33 10.58
C ARG A 72 6.66 8.04 11.58
N GLN A 73 5.72 8.88 11.11
CA GLN A 73 4.96 9.78 11.99
C GLN A 73 3.57 9.25 12.36
N VAL A 74 2.97 8.39 11.53
CA VAL A 74 1.62 7.89 11.75
C VAL A 74 1.63 6.41 12.10
N MET A 75 2.36 5.60 11.35
CA MET A 75 2.35 4.15 11.55
C MET A 75 3.09 3.72 12.83
N HIS A 76 4.10 4.49 13.25
CA HIS A 76 4.89 4.22 14.45
C HIS A 76 4.55 5.09 15.66
N ARG A 77 3.53 5.98 15.56
CA ARG A 77 3.14 6.85 16.68
C ARG A 77 1.64 6.73 17.00
N PRO A 78 1.26 6.51 18.26
CA PRO A 78 -0.14 6.37 18.66
C PRO A 78 -0.84 7.75 18.71
N LEU A 79 -1.16 8.31 17.55
CA LEU A 79 -1.83 9.59 17.45
C LEU A 79 -3.26 9.50 17.98
N LYS A 80 -3.81 10.64 18.49
CA LYS A 80 -5.12 10.68 19.15
C LYS A 80 -6.30 10.51 18.16
N TRP A 81 -6.14 10.90 16.91
CA TRP A 81 -7.21 10.78 15.91
C TRP A 81 -7.47 9.31 15.56
N LYS A 82 -8.75 8.89 15.63
CA LYS A 82 -9.15 7.48 15.49
C LYS A 82 -8.65 6.81 14.21
N GLY A 83 -8.65 7.54 13.07
CA GLY A 83 -8.14 7.01 11.79
C GLY A 83 -6.64 6.70 11.85
N PHE A 84 -5.83 7.62 12.34
CA PHE A 84 -4.38 7.42 12.49
C PHE A 84 -4.06 6.37 13.56
N ARG A 85 -4.87 6.31 14.61
CA ARG A 85 -4.74 5.28 15.63
C ARG A 85 -4.96 3.89 15.05
N ALA A 86 -5.95 3.71 14.18
CA ALA A 86 -6.22 2.45 13.51
C ALA A 86 -5.05 2.00 12.59
N ILE A 87 -4.38 2.96 11.92
CA ILE A 87 -3.19 2.70 11.13
C ILE A 87 -2.03 2.23 12.02
N TYR A 88 -1.77 2.93 13.14
CA TYR A 88 -0.78 2.54 14.12
C TYR A 88 -1.05 1.14 14.71
N ASP A 89 -2.29 0.88 15.14
CA ASP A 89 -2.66 -0.41 15.72
C ASP A 89 -2.47 -1.55 14.70
N ARG A 90 -2.78 -1.30 13.43
CA ARG A 90 -2.57 -2.27 12.36
C ARG A 90 -1.08 -2.49 12.07
N HIS A 91 -0.31 -1.42 11.93
CA HIS A 91 1.09 -1.50 11.55
C HIS A 91 1.98 -1.89 12.74
N THR A 92 2.01 -1.09 13.80
CA THR A 92 2.95 -1.33 14.91
C THR A 92 2.50 -2.45 15.84
N LEU A 93 1.20 -2.48 16.22
CA LEU A 93 0.72 -3.46 17.20
C LEU A 93 0.37 -4.83 16.58
N ASN A 94 0.09 -4.91 15.28
CA ASN A 94 -0.17 -6.18 14.63
C ASN A 94 0.98 -6.61 13.72
N HIS A 95 1.35 -5.81 12.71
CA HIS A 95 2.34 -6.19 11.71
C HIS A 95 3.73 -6.43 12.33
N HIS A 96 4.28 -5.48 13.10
CA HIS A 96 5.59 -5.64 13.73
C HIS A 96 5.66 -6.67 14.85
N GLN A 97 4.52 -7.03 15.47
CA GLN A 97 4.50 -8.15 16.41
C GLN A 97 4.35 -9.50 15.71
N PHE A 98 3.71 -9.50 14.54
CA PHE A 98 3.56 -10.69 13.73
C PHE A 98 4.86 -11.07 13.01
N PHE A 99 5.54 -10.09 12.45
CA PHE A 99 6.84 -10.23 11.79
C PHE A 99 7.93 -9.60 12.66
N THR A 100 8.88 -10.39 13.08
CA THR A 100 10.04 -9.97 13.88
C THR A 100 11.31 -10.42 13.19
N ASP A 101 12.46 -9.98 13.69
CA ASP A 101 13.80 -10.42 13.27
C ASP A 101 13.98 -11.95 13.28
N GLN A 102 13.20 -12.66 14.07
CA GLN A 102 13.28 -14.11 14.17
C GLN A 102 12.53 -14.84 13.05
N GLU A 103 11.42 -14.27 12.57
CA GLU A 103 10.65 -14.84 11.48
C GLU A 103 9.85 -13.74 10.76
N MET A 104 10.31 -13.42 9.56
CA MET A 104 9.71 -12.41 8.70
C MET A 104 8.74 -12.99 7.65
N ARG A 105 8.65 -14.32 7.53
CA ARG A 105 7.98 -14.97 6.40
C ARG A 105 6.54 -15.33 6.71
N PHE A 106 5.74 -15.35 5.65
CA PHE A 106 4.41 -15.97 5.67
C PHE A 106 4.52 -17.47 5.89
N ARG A 107 3.52 -18.03 6.56
CA ARG A 107 3.35 -19.48 6.70
C ARG A 107 2.01 -19.96 6.14
N ASP A 108 1.07 -19.02 5.95
CA ASP A 108 -0.29 -19.30 5.47
C ASP A 108 -0.84 -18.09 4.71
N GLN A 109 -1.82 -18.30 3.82
CA GLN A 109 -2.52 -17.22 3.13
C GLN A 109 -3.29 -16.29 4.08
N ALA A 110 -3.72 -16.80 5.23
CA ALA A 110 -4.34 -15.99 6.26
C ALA A 110 -3.40 -14.90 6.81
N ASP A 111 -2.08 -15.12 6.75
CA ASP A 111 -1.07 -14.16 7.17
C ASP A 111 -1.05 -12.91 6.27
N TRP A 112 -1.54 -13.00 5.03
CA TRP A 112 -1.62 -11.86 4.12
C TRP A 112 -2.49 -10.72 4.67
N ARG A 113 -3.47 -11.05 5.52
CA ARG A 113 -4.31 -10.06 6.18
C ARG A 113 -3.53 -9.06 7.04
N VAL A 114 -2.41 -9.44 7.62
CA VAL A 114 -1.62 -8.56 8.47
C VAL A 114 -0.71 -7.63 7.67
N THR A 115 -0.40 -7.99 6.42
CA THR A 115 0.44 -7.21 5.51
C THR A 115 -0.39 -6.26 4.66
N PHE A 116 -1.27 -6.79 3.80
CA PHE A 116 -2.08 -5.99 2.89
C PHE A 116 -3.06 -5.08 3.62
N PHE A 117 -3.17 -3.83 3.18
CA PHE A 117 -4.25 -2.96 3.64
C PHE A 117 -5.62 -3.50 3.20
N PRO A 118 -6.70 -3.19 3.93
CA PRO A 118 -8.05 -3.56 3.48
C PRO A 118 -8.35 -2.93 2.11
N PRO A 119 -9.10 -3.61 1.21
CA PRO A 119 -9.39 -3.08 -0.13
C PRO A 119 -9.99 -1.68 -0.16
N TYR A 120 -10.79 -1.32 0.86
CA TYR A 120 -11.32 0.03 0.98
C TYR A 120 -10.25 1.12 1.22
N ALA A 121 -9.06 0.74 1.69
CA ALA A 121 -7.98 1.71 1.90
C ALA A 121 -7.50 2.31 0.58
N LEU A 122 -7.41 1.51 -0.49
CA LEU A 122 -7.12 2.01 -1.83
C LEU A 122 -8.20 3.00 -2.31
N VAL A 123 -9.48 2.68 -2.08
CA VAL A 123 -10.59 3.57 -2.44
C VAL A 123 -10.49 4.90 -1.69
N ILE A 124 -10.24 4.86 -0.38
CA ILE A 124 -10.02 6.07 0.43
C ILE A 124 -8.81 6.86 -0.09
N PHE A 125 -7.73 6.19 -0.43
CA PHE A 125 -6.53 6.83 -0.97
C PHE A 125 -6.81 7.55 -2.29
N ILE A 126 -7.56 6.92 -3.20
CA ILE A 126 -8.01 7.54 -4.45
C ILE A 126 -8.88 8.78 -4.14
N LEU A 127 -9.87 8.65 -3.26
CA LEU A 127 -10.77 9.76 -2.91
C LEU A 127 -10.02 10.95 -2.29
N ILE A 128 -9.05 10.70 -1.43
CA ILE A 128 -8.20 11.75 -0.83
C ILE A 128 -7.32 12.43 -1.90
N SER A 129 -6.98 11.75 -2.97
CA SER A 129 -6.19 12.30 -4.08
C SER A 129 -7.00 13.20 -5.02
N LEU A 130 -8.35 13.07 -5.06
CA LEU A 130 -9.20 13.84 -6.00
C LEU A 130 -9.09 15.35 -5.87
N PRO A 131 -8.98 15.98 -4.69
CA PRO A 131 -8.72 17.41 -4.59
C PRO A 131 -7.44 17.84 -5.30
N GLY A 132 -6.36 17.03 -5.20
CA GLY A 132 -5.12 17.25 -5.95
C GLY A 132 -5.33 17.17 -7.46
N VAL A 133 -6.09 16.19 -7.93
CA VAL A 133 -6.50 16.09 -9.36
C VAL A 133 -7.22 17.35 -9.80
N ALA A 134 -8.20 17.83 -9.03
CA ALA A 134 -8.97 19.03 -9.37
C ALA A 134 -8.07 20.28 -9.44
N VAL A 135 -7.18 20.46 -8.47
CA VAL A 135 -6.24 21.58 -8.44
C VAL A 135 -5.28 21.54 -9.63
N LEU A 136 -4.68 20.38 -9.92
CA LEU A 136 -3.76 20.22 -11.05
C LEU A 136 -4.45 20.42 -12.40
N ASN A 137 -5.68 19.92 -12.54
CA ASN A 137 -6.48 20.13 -13.76
C ASN A 137 -6.80 21.59 -13.98
N PHE A 138 -7.07 22.34 -12.90
CA PHE A 138 -7.42 23.76 -13.00
C PHE A 138 -6.19 24.65 -13.22
N LEU A 139 -5.07 24.37 -12.53
CA LEU A 139 -3.88 25.24 -12.51
C LEU A 139 -2.85 24.89 -13.59
N ILE A 140 -2.83 23.66 -14.09
CA ILE A 140 -1.80 23.20 -15.02
C ILE A 140 -2.47 22.63 -16.29
N THR A 141 -2.71 21.33 -16.35
CA THR A 141 -3.40 20.68 -17.49
C THR A 141 -4.17 19.44 -17.04
N SER A 142 -5.13 19.01 -17.88
CA SER A 142 -5.84 17.75 -17.67
C SER A 142 -4.89 16.54 -17.67
N ASN A 143 -3.92 16.51 -18.59
CA ASN A 143 -2.93 15.42 -18.65
C ASN A 143 -2.12 15.30 -17.35
N VAL A 144 -1.63 16.42 -16.81
CA VAL A 144 -0.89 16.42 -15.54
C VAL A 144 -1.77 15.89 -14.41
N ALA A 145 -3.03 16.24 -14.35
CA ALA A 145 -3.98 15.76 -13.35
C ALA A 145 -4.21 14.24 -13.47
N TRP A 146 -4.41 13.72 -14.68
CA TRP A 146 -4.56 12.28 -14.90
C TRP A 146 -3.28 11.49 -14.68
N LEU A 147 -2.12 12.03 -15.10
CA LEU A 147 -0.83 11.43 -14.80
C LEU A 147 -0.53 11.40 -13.30
N PHE A 148 -0.94 12.44 -12.56
CA PHE A 148 -0.82 12.48 -11.10
C PHE A 148 -1.57 11.32 -10.45
N ILE A 149 -2.87 11.13 -10.76
CA ILE A 149 -3.65 10.06 -10.13
C ILE A 149 -3.24 8.67 -10.64
N CYS A 150 -2.79 8.54 -11.87
CA CYS A 150 -2.17 7.32 -12.37
C CYS A 150 -0.93 6.96 -11.55
N THR A 151 -0.04 7.93 -11.32
CA THR A 151 1.21 7.70 -10.60
C THR A 151 0.95 7.35 -9.14
N THR A 152 0.07 8.10 -8.46
CA THR A 152 -0.25 7.83 -7.05
C THR A 152 -0.88 6.46 -6.87
N THR A 153 -1.82 6.07 -7.72
CA THR A 153 -2.47 4.74 -7.67
C THR A 153 -1.47 3.63 -7.99
N SER A 154 -0.61 3.82 -9.00
CA SER A 154 0.44 2.85 -9.34
C SER A 154 1.44 2.67 -8.19
N THR A 155 1.86 3.77 -7.56
CA THR A 155 2.77 3.73 -6.41
C THR A 155 2.17 2.96 -5.24
N TYR A 156 0.86 3.13 -4.97
CA TYR A 156 0.17 2.35 -3.95
C TYR A 156 0.20 0.84 -4.25
N LEU A 157 -0.12 0.43 -5.48
CA LEU A 157 -0.11 -0.99 -5.87
C LEU A 157 1.30 -1.57 -5.82
N ILE A 158 2.31 -0.81 -6.26
CA ILE A 158 3.72 -1.19 -6.18
C ILE A 158 4.13 -1.36 -4.72
N TYR A 159 3.78 -0.42 -3.84
CA TYR A 159 4.06 -0.52 -2.41
C TYR A 159 3.50 -1.80 -1.80
N GLU A 160 2.23 -2.12 -2.06
CA GLU A 160 1.60 -3.36 -1.56
C GLU A 160 2.35 -4.61 -2.06
N PHE A 161 2.73 -4.62 -3.34
CA PHE A 161 3.52 -5.72 -3.93
C PHE A 161 4.90 -5.85 -3.27
N MET A 162 5.61 -4.73 -3.13
CA MET A 162 6.95 -4.69 -2.57
C MET A 162 6.93 -5.15 -1.11
N HIS A 163 5.98 -4.63 -0.33
CA HIS A 163 5.78 -5.02 1.06
C HIS A 163 5.44 -6.52 1.19
N PHE A 164 4.63 -7.06 0.30
CA PHE A 164 4.40 -8.51 0.23
C PHE A 164 5.70 -9.28 -0.03
N CYS A 165 6.51 -8.84 -0.99
CA CYS A 165 7.78 -9.49 -1.34
C CYS A 165 8.77 -9.54 -0.17
N CYS A 166 8.74 -8.57 0.76
CA CYS A 166 9.57 -8.59 1.96
C CYS A 166 9.25 -9.77 2.91
N HIS A 167 8.08 -10.38 2.78
CA HIS A 167 7.60 -11.46 3.65
C HIS A 167 7.50 -12.83 2.95
N VAL A 168 7.92 -12.93 1.70
CA VAL A 168 8.01 -14.20 0.97
C VAL A 168 9.41 -14.78 1.14
N ASP A 169 9.54 -16.09 0.98
CA ASP A 169 10.86 -16.74 0.90
C ASP A 169 11.71 -16.10 -0.20
N GLU A 170 13.05 -16.26 -0.13
CA GLU A 170 13.98 -15.69 -1.10
C GLU A 170 13.44 -15.82 -2.51
N ASN A 171 13.09 -14.68 -3.09
CA ASN A 171 12.58 -14.62 -4.43
C ASN A 171 13.52 -13.76 -5.29
N TRP A 172 13.48 -14.01 -6.59
CA TRP A 172 14.30 -13.30 -7.55
C TRP A 172 14.14 -11.78 -7.44
N PHE A 173 12.93 -11.29 -7.18
CA PHE A 173 12.64 -9.87 -7.15
C PHE A 173 13.35 -9.17 -5.99
N VAL A 174 13.19 -9.65 -4.76
CA VAL A 174 13.86 -9.09 -3.56
C VAL A 174 15.38 -9.21 -3.66
N ARG A 175 15.87 -10.26 -4.31
CA ARG A 175 17.31 -10.48 -4.45
C ARG A 175 18.00 -9.44 -5.36
N TYR A 176 17.33 -8.99 -6.42
CA TYR A 176 17.93 -8.09 -7.43
C TYR A 176 17.43 -6.64 -7.34
N PHE A 177 16.36 -6.38 -6.60
CA PHE A 177 15.83 -5.05 -6.32
C PHE A 177 15.80 -4.80 -4.82
N PRO A 178 16.98 -4.61 -4.18
CA PRO A 178 17.04 -4.26 -2.77
C PRO A 178 16.43 -2.87 -2.56
N PHE A 179 15.57 -2.76 -1.58
CA PHE A 179 14.85 -1.53 -1.21
C PHE A 179 15.49 -0.89 0.00
#